data_f2e898a8305ee1b27f38ef9af0d0810f
#
_entry.id   f2e898a8305ee1b27f38ef9af0d0810f
#
_cell.length_a   1.000
_cell.length_b   1.000
_cell.length_c   1.000
_cell.angle_alpha   90.00
_cell.angle_beta   90.00
_cell.angle_gamma   90.00
#
_symmetry.space_group_name_H-M   'P 1'
#
loop_
_entity.id
_entity.type
_entity.pdbx_description
1 polymer ?
#
loop_
_entity_poly.entity_id
_entity_poly.type
_entity_poly.pdbx_seq_one_letter_code
_entity_poly.pdbx_strand_id
1 'polypeptide(L)'
;EQVLLTGDTVLGRGTTVVAYPDGDLTAYLESLERLQRLTRSGRAASIAPGHGPVVPDAAGTVEHYLRHRAERLEQVRAAVLELEQEPEPVGGLRRDLADRVVERVYADVPREVWPAARLSVLAQLDYLGRLG
;
A
#
# COMPACT_ATOMS: atom_id res chain seq x y z
N GLU A 1 12.03 27.85 6.41
CA GLU A 1 11.30 26.56 6.48
C GLU A 1 11.42 25.83 5.17
N GLN A 2 11.91 24.60 5.21
CA GLN A 2 12.02 23.79 4.00
C GLN A 2 10.73 22.98 3.80
N VAL A 3 10.20 23.01 2.58
CA VAL A 3 9.02 22.28 2.16
C VAL A 3 9.44 21.14 1.24
N LEU A 4 8.90 19.95 1.47
CA LEU A 4 9.06 18.81 0.57
C LEU A 4 8.00 18.82 -0.52
N LEU A 5 8.45 18.71 -1.75
CA LEU A 5 7.58 18.44 -2.90
C LEU A 5 7.56 16.94 -3.14
N THR A 6 6.45 16.30 -2.86
CA THR A 6 6.35 14.83 -2.87
C THR A 6 5.68 14.26 -4.13
N GLY A 7 5.13 15.12 -5.00
CA GLY A 7 4.31 14.64 -6.10
C GLY A 7 3.17 13.76 -5.56
N ASP A 8 3.03 12.56 -6.10
CA ASP A 8 2.01 11.60 -5.69
C ASP A 8 2.51 10.56 -4.67
N THR A 9 3.76 10.64 -4.22
CA THR A 9 4.30 9.72 -3.21
C THR A 9 3.58 9.88 -1.88
N VAL A 10 3.32 11.12 -1.47
CA VAL A 10 2.48 11.47 -0.31
C VAL A 10 1.47 12.50 -0.76
N LEU A 11 0.21 12.22 -0.53
CA LEU A 11 -0.92 13.11 -0.89
C LEU A 11 -1.38 13.92 0.31
N GLY A 12 -2.05 15.04 0.04
CA GLY A 12 -2.69 15.84 1.07
C GLY A 12 -3.93 15.20 1.68
N ARG A 13 -4.48 14.18 1.02
CA ARG A 13 -5.63 13.38 1.46
C ARG A 13 -5.50 11.95 0.97
N GLY A 14 -5.96 11.00 1.77
CA GLY A 14 -5.93 9.58 1.43
C GLY A 14 -4.51 9.03 1.31
N THR A 15 -4.38 7.94 0.61
CA THR A 15 -3.10 7.27 0.34
C THR A 15 -2.94 6.99 -1.15
N THR A 16 -1.70 6.97 -1.61
CA THR A 16 -1.37 6.64 -3.00
C THR A 16 -1.59 5.15 -3.25
N VAL A 17 -2.13 4.83 -4.41
CA VAL A 17 -2.27 3.44 -4.87
C VAL A 17 -0.98 3.01 -5.57
N VAL A 18 -0.40 1.91 -5.10
CA VAL A 18 0.70 1.22 -5.78
C VAL A 18 0.13 0.01 -6.48
N ALA A 19 -0.02 0.08 -7.80
CA ALA A 19 -0.73 -0.90 -8.60
C ALA A 19 0.22 -1.69 -9.50
N TYR A 20 0.14 -3.03 -9.42
CA TYR A 20 0.83 -3.93 -10.34
C TYR A 20 0.23 -3.82 -11.76
N PRO A 21 1.00 -3.95 -12.84
CA PRO A 21 2.45 -4.21 -12.90
C PRO A 21 3.33 -2.96 -12.88
N ASP A 22 2.77 -1.76 -13.00
CA ASP A 22 3.52 -0.52 -13.15
C ASP A 22 4.07 0.00 -11.83
N GLY A 23 3.41 -0.34 -10.71
CA GLY A 23 3.82 0.06 -9.37
C GLY A 23 4.75 -0.97 -8.72
N ASP A 24 5.88 -0.50 -8.21
CA ASP A 24 6.84 -1.28 -7.43
C ASP A 24 6.75 -0.88 -5.95
N LEU A 25 6.23 -1.79 -5.13
CA LEU A 25 6.04 -1.53 -3.70
C LEU A 25 7.39 -1.37 -2.97
N THR A 26 8.43 -2.11 -3.36
CA THR A 26 9.77 -1.96 -2.78
C THR A 26 10.30 -0.54 -2.99
N ALA A 27 10.28 -0.06 -4.23
CA ALA A 27 10.74 1.29 -4.57
C ALA A 27 9.90 2.38 -3.87
N TYR A 28 8.60 2.16 -3.75
CA TYR A 28 7.71 3.06 -3.03
C TYR A 28 8.04 3.13 -1.53
N LEU A 29 8.25 2.01 -0.86
CA LEU A 29 8.63 1.96 0.55
C LEU A 29 10.00 2.61 0.79
N GLU A 30 10.98 2.36 -0.06
CA GLU A 30 12.28 3.04 -0.01
C GLU A 30 12.14 4.56 -0.13
N SER A 31 11.25 5.04 -0.99
CA SER A 31 10.95 6.47 -1.12
C SER A 31 10.35 7.05 0.16
N LEU A 32 9.40 6.35 0.79
CA LEU A 32 8.82 6.76 2.07
C LEU A 32 9.87 6.79 3.19
N GLU A 33 10.77 5.83 3.24
CA GLU A 33 11.87 5.79 4.21
C GLU A 33 12.85 6.95 4.03
N ARG A 34 13.16 7.35 2.79
CA ARG A 34 13.96 8.55 2.51
C ARG A 34 13.25 9.81 3.01
N LEU A 35 11.95 9.94 2.77
CA LEU A 35 11.16 11.05 3.28
C LEU A 35 11.14 11.05 4.81
N GLN A 36 11.05 9.90 5.45
CA GLN A 36 11.10 9.77 6.91
C GLN A 36 12.43 10.30 7.46
N ARG A 37 13.56 9.95 6.86
CA ARG A 37 14.87 10.46 7.27
C ARG A 37 14.97 11.98 7.14
N LEU A 38 14.46 12.55 6.05
CA LEU A 38 14.46 14.00 5.82
C LEU A 38 13.57 14.74 6.82
N THR A 39 12.40 14.22 7.12
CA THR A 39 11.45 14.85 8.06
C THR A 39 11.91 14.73 9.51
N ARG A 40 12.47 13.60 9.92
CA ARG A 40 13.02 13.41 11.27
C ARG A 40 14.25 14.25 11.56
N SER A 41 15.07 14.55 10.55
CA SER A 41 16.24 15.41 10.70
C SER A 41 15.89 16.91 10.85
N GLY A 42 14.61 17.26 10.77
CA GLY A 42 14.13 18.65 10.83
C GLY A 42 14.41 19.45 9.55
N ARG A 43 14.89 18.81 8.48
CA ARG A 43 15.15 19.48 7.20
C ARG A 43 13.88 19.91 6.47
N ALA A 44 12.78 19.24 6.76
CA ALA A 44 11.49 19.59 6.18
C ALA A 44 10.40 19.48 7.23
N ALA A 45 9.65 20.55 7.42
CA ALA A 45 8.55 20.61 8.37
C ALA A 45 7.19 20.35 7.73
N SER A 46 7.03 20.70 6.45
CA SER A 46 5.79 20.58 5.72
C SER A 46 5.96 19.90 4.37
N ILE A 47 4.85 19.40 3.83
CA ILE A 47 4.78 18.74 2.53
C ILE A 47 3.84 19.52 1.62
N ALA A 48 4.27 19.80 0.39
CA ALA A 48 3.40 20.24 -0.69
C ALA A 48 3.24 19.07 -1.69
N PRO A 49 2.11 18.36 -1.63
CA PRO A 49 1.87 17.21 -2.51
C PRO A 49 1.47 17.65 -3.92
N GLY A 50 1.49 16.71 -4.87
CA GLY A 50 0.96 16.93 -6.21
C GLY A 50 -0.55 17.12 -6.23
N HIS A 51 -1.26 16.49 -5.29
CA HIS A 51 -2.70 16.60 -5.12
C HIS A 51 -3.07 16.78 -3.65
N GLY A 52 -4.05 17.63 -3.40
CA GLY A 52 -4.54 17.94 -2.05
C GLY A 52 -3.83 19.13 -1.40
N PRO A 53 -4.22 19.48 -0.17
CA PRO A 53 -3.67 20.62 0.55
C PRO A 53 -2.24 20.39 1.03
N VAL A 54 -1.53 21.48 1.32
CA VAL A 54 -0.24 21.44 2.02
C VAL A 54 -0.41 20.76 3.38
N VAL A 55 0.51 19.87 3.70
CA VAL A 55 0.53 19.12 4.97
C VAL A 55 1.53 19.76 5.92
N PRO A 56 1.09 20.35 7.04
CA PRO A 56 1.98 21.08 7.96
C PRO A 56 2.85 20.16 8.82
N ASP A 57 2.43 18.93 9.09
CA ASP A 57 3.17 17.92 9.85
C ASP A 57 3.74 16.85 8.91
N ALA A 58 4.90 17.14 8.35
CA ALA A 58 5.57 16.23 7.42
C ALA A 58 5.96 14.90 8.09
N ALA A 59 6.58 14.94 9.25
CA ALA A 59 7.05 13.75 9.96
C ALA A 59 5.90 12.81 10.34
N GLY A 60 4.85 13.32 10.96
CA GLY A 60 3.68 12.55 11.36
C GLY A 60 2.95 11.94 10.17
N THR A 61 2.86 12.67 9.06
CA THR A 61 2.21 12.17 7.84
C THR A 61 3.00 11.04 7.19
N VAL A 62 4.31 11.18 7.05
CA VAL A 62 5.15 10.10 6.49
C VAL A 62 5.11 8.85 7.36
N GLU A 63 5.16 9.01 8.69
CA GLU A 63 5.01 7.88 9.63
C GLU A 63 3.65 7.20 9.52
N HIS A 64 2.58 7.98 9.33
CA HIS A 64 1.23 7.43 9.07
C HIS A 64 1.20 6.58 7.80
N TYR A 65 1.79 7.06 6.71
CA TYR A 65 1.88 6.31 5.45
C TYR A 65 2.65 5.00 5.62
N LEU A 66 3.81 5.02 6.27
CA LEU A 66 4.62 3.83 6.52
C LEU A 66 3.86 2.80 7.37
N ARG A 67 3.21 3.24 8.43
CA ARG A 67 2.40 2.37 9.30
C ARG A 67 1.23 1.76 8.55
N HIS A 68 0.48 2.56 7.80
CA HIS A 68 -0.63 2.08 7.00
C HIS A 68 -0.20 1.01 5.98
N ARG A 69 0.94 1.21 5.32
CA ARG A 69 1.51 0.23 4.39
C ARG A 69 1.93 -1.07 5.09
N ALA A 70 2.56 -0.96 6.25
CA ALA A 70 2.96 -2.13 7.04
C ALA A 70 1.76 -2.94 7.54
N GLU A 71 0.74 -2.28 8.04
CA GLU A 71 -0.50 -2.91 8.49
C GLU A 71 -1.22 -3.64 7.34
N ARG A 72 -1.33 -2.99 6.19
CA ARG A 72 -1.95 -3.60 5.01
C ARG A 72 -1.17 -4.80 4.50
N LEU A 73 0.16 -4.69 4.46
CA LEU A 73 1.03 -5.79 4.05
C LEU A 73 0.90 -7.00 4.99
N GLU A 74 0.79 -6.77 6.30
CA GLU A 74 0.58 -7.83 7.28
C GLU A 74 -0.80 -8.50 7.12
N GLN A 75 -1.84 -7.73 6.85
CA GLN A 75 -3.17 -8.28 6.55
C GLN A 75 -3.14 -9.19 5.32
N VAL A 76 -2.46 -8.79 4.26
CA VAL A 76 -2.29 -9.61 3.06
C VAL A 76 -1.49 -10.87 3.35
N ARG A 77 -0.40 -10.76 4.11
CA ARG A 77 0.42 -11.92 4.52
C ARG A 77 -0.41 -12.92 5.32
N ALA A 78 -1.15 -12.47 6.31
CA ALA A 78 -2.01 -13.32 7.13
C ALA A 78 -3.07 -14.02 6.28
N ALA A 79 -3.73 -13.29 5.37
CA ALA A 79 -4.71 -13.87 4.46
C ALA A 79 -4.11 -14.96 3.56
N VAL A 80 -2.91 -14.76 3.03
CA VAL A 80 -2.19 -15.76 2.22
C VAL A 80 -1.94 -17.02 3.03
N LEU A 81 -1.41 -16.90 4.25
CA LEU A 81 -1.11 -18.05 5.13
C LEU A 81 -2.37 -18.84 5.49
N GLU A 82 -3.49 -18.18 5.74
CA GLU A 82 -4.77 -18.83 5.99
C GLU A 82 -5.25 -19.58 4.74
N LEU A 83 -5.20 -18.94 3.58
CA LEU A 83 -5.63 -19.52 2.32
C LEU A 83 -4.78 -20.73 1.88
N GLU A 84 -3.49 -20.73 2.21
CA GLU A 84 -2.59 -21.87 1.97
C GLU A 84 -2.93 -23.11 2.82
N GLN A 85 -3.59 -22.91 3.97
CA GLN A 85 -4.03 -23.99 4.87
C GLN A 85 -5.42 -24.54 4.53
N GLU A 86 -6.16 -23.85 3.68
CA GLU A 86 -7.49 -24.30 3.26
C GLU A 86 -7.39 -25.43 2.23
N PRO A 87 -8.26 -26.46 2.36
CA PRO A 87 -8.31 -27.50 1.35
C PRO A 87 -8.73 -26.93 -0.01
N GLU A 88 -8.12 -27.41 -1.07
CA GLU A 88 -8.49 -27.02 -2.44
C GLU A 88 -9.97 -27.32 -2.68
N PRO A 89 -10.73 -26.38 -3.26
CA PRO A 89 -12.14 -26.60 -3.55
C PRO A 89 -12.30 -27.77 -4.54
N VAL A 90 -13.03 -28.79 -4.13
CA VAL A 90 -13.31 -29.94 -5.00
C VAL A 90 -14.25 -29.50 -6.12
N GLY A 91 -13.77 -29.54 -7.38
CA GLY A 91 -14.58 -29.32 -8.58
C GLY A 91 -14.88 -27.86 -8.95
N GLY A 92 -14.21 -26.88 -8.32
CA GLY A 92 -14.34 -25.45 -8.63
C GLY A 92 -13.24 -24.93 -9.56
N LEU A 93 -13.55 -23.94 -10.39
CA LEU A 93 -12.52 -23.11 -11.05
C LEU A 93 -11.58 -22.57 -9.96
N ARG A 94 -10.29 -22.86 -10.10
CA ARG A 94 -9.25 -22.35 -9.21
C ARG A 94 -9.25 -20.83 -9.29
N ARG A 95 -9.81 -20.19 -8.26
CA ARG A 95 -9.76 -18.73 -8.18
C ARG A 95 -8.33 -18.28 -7.94
N ASP A 96 -7.94 -17.22 -8.64
CA ASP A 96 -6.64 -16.58 -8.46
C ASP A 96 -6.43 -16.16 -6.98
N LEU A 97 -5.22 -16.36 -6.47
CA LEU A 97 -4.84 -16.00 -5.10
C LEU A 97 -5.16 -14.53 -4.80
N ALA A 98 -4.90 -13.63 -5.75
CA ALA A 98 -5.19 -12.20 -5.56
C ALA A 98 -6.68 -11.95 -5.31
N ASP A 99 -7.57 -12.61 -6.06
CA ASP A 99 -9.02 -12.47 -5.86
C ASP A 99 -9.47 -12.98 -4.49
N ARG A 100 -8.93 -14.11 -4.05
CA ARG A 100 -9.22 -14.67 -2.72
C ARG A 100 -8.72 -13.77 -1.59
N VAL A 101 -7.56 -13.15 -1.75
CA VAL A 101 -7.01 -12.18 -0.78
C VAL A 101 -7.90 -10.92 -0.74
N VAL A 102 -8.33 -10.40 -1.89
CA VAL A 102 -9.25 -9.26 -1.95
C VAL A 102 -10.55 -9.56 -1.19
N GLU A 103 -11.15 -10.72 -1.39
CA GLU A 103 -12.38 -11.13 -0.68
C GLU A 103 -12.21 -11.12 0.84
N ARG A 104 -11.02 -11.40 1.36
CA ARG A 104 -10.75 -11.39 2.80
C ARG A 104 -10.38 -10.03 3.36
N VAL A 105 -9.43 -9.37 2.72
CA VAL A 105 -8.84 -8.12 3.22
C VAL A 105 -9.73 -6.91 2.93
N TYR A 106 -10.51 -6.97 1.87
CA TYR A 106 -11.37 -5.87 1.40
C TYR A 106 -12.86 -6.19 1.47
N ALA A 107 -13.26 -7.11 2.37
CA ALA A 107 -14.66 -7.52 2.55
C ALA A 107 -15.60 -6.35 2.82
N ASP A 108 -15.14 -5.36 3.59
CA ASP A 108 -15.91 -4.17 3.99
C ASP A 108 -15.88 -3.03 2.94
N VAL A 109 -15.15 -3.23 1.84
CA VAL A 109 -15.02 -2.23 0.78
C VAL A 109 -16.03 -2.51 -0.34
N PRO A 110 -16.69 -1.47 -0.91
CA PRO A 110 -17.62 -1.67 -2.02
C PRO A 110 -16.98 -2.44 -3.18
N ARG A 111 -17.74 -3.36 -3.78
CA ARG A 111 -17.24 -4.25 -4.83
C ARG A 111 -16.75 -3.52 -6.08
N GLU A 112 -17.25 -2.32 -6.32
CA GLU A 112 -16.80 -1.45 -7.43
C GLU A 112 -15.33 -1.06 -7.31
N VAL A 113 -14.78 -1.07 -6.10
CA VAL A 113 -13.37 -0.73 -5.80
C VAL A 113 -12.46 -1.97 -5.88
N TRP A 114 -13.03 -3.17 -5.89
CA TRP A 114 -12.25 -4.42 -5.87
C TRP A 114 -11.28 -4.59 -7.05
N PRO A 115 -11.58 -4.16 -8.28
CA PRO A 115 -10.60 -4.22 -9.37
C PRO A 115 -9.32 -3.43 -9.06
N ALA A 116 -9.44 -2.24 -8.47
CA ALA A 116 -8.29 -1.44 -8.04
C ALA A 116 -7.60 -2.07 -6.83
N ALA A 117 -8.35 -2.59 -5.86
CA ALA A 117 -7.81 -3.31 -4.71
C ALA A 117 -7.01 -4.55 -5.15
N ARG A 118 -7.46 -5.26 -6.18
CA ARG A 118 -6.76 -6.41 -6.75
C ARG A 118 -5.38 -6.03 -7.28
N LEU A 119 -5.24 -4.90 -7.97
CA LEU A 119 -3.95 -4.41 -8.45
C LEU A 119 -2.99 -4.07 -7.31
N SER A 120 -3.52 -3.50 -6.22
CA SER A 120 -2.74 -3.26 -4.99
C SER A 120 -2.31 -4.56 -4.33
N VAL A 121 -3.19 -5.55 -4.25
CA VAL A 121 -2.88 -6.89 -3.71
C VAL A 121 -1.81 -7.57 -4.55
N LEU A 122 -1.87 -7.49 -5.88
CA LEU A 122 -0.84 -8.05 -6.76
C LEU A 122 0.54 -7.44 -6.47
N ALA A 123 0.62 -6.12 -6.28
CA ALA A 123 1.88 -5.45 -5.91
C ALA A 123 2.41 -5.94 -4.55
N GLN A 124 1.53 -6.19 -3.58
CA GLN A 124 1.89 -6.73 -2.27
C GLN A 124 2.31 -8.20 -2.34
N LEU A 125 1.63 -9.02 -3.14
CA LEU A 125 2.01 -10.42 -3.38
C LEU A 125 3.37 -10.51 -4.08
N ASP A 126 3.64 -9.64 -5.04
CA ASP A 126 4.95 -9.54 -5.69
C ASP A 126 6.05 -9.21 -4.67
N TYR A 127 5.82 -8.20 -3.83
CA TYR A 127 6.71 -7.82 -2.74
C TYR A 127 6.99 -8.98 -1.77
N LEU A 128 5.97 -9.78 -1.46
CA LEU A 128 6.08 -10.96 -0.58
C LEU A 128 6.68 -12.19 -1.27
N GLY A 129 7.00 -12.12 -2.56
CA GLY A 129 7.50 -13.27 -3.33
C GLY A 129 6.45 -14.34 -3.58
N ARG A 130 5.17 -13.96 -3.65
CA ARG A 130 4.02 -14.88 -3.83
C ARG A 130 3.41 -14.84 -5.24
N LEU A 131 3.92 -13.98 -6.11
CA LEU A 131 3.66 -14.04 -7.55
C LEU A 131 4.73 -14.90 -8.20
N GLY A 132 4.35 -16.04 -8.64
CA GLY A 132 5.37 -16.89 -9.20
C GLY A 132 4.92 -17.88 -10.20
#